data_9e79512f102927103b08cc0ec7db44d1
#
_entry.id   9e79512f102927103b08cc0ec7db44d1
#
_cell.length_a   1.000
_cell.length_b   1.000
_cell.length_c   1.000
_cell.angle_alpha   90.00
_cell.angle_beta   90.00
_cell.angle_gamma   90.00
#
_symmetry.space_group_name_H-M   'P 1'
#
loop_
_entity.id
_entity.type
_entity.pdbx_description
1 polymer ?
#
loop_
_entity_poly.entity_id
_entity_poly.type
_entity_poly.pdbx_seq_one_letter_code
_entity_poly.pdbx_strand_id
1 'polypeptide(L)'
;MTNDSAITHIADTALWVATYRAIESERPDALFHDSLADLLVGDRGRRIASAMPYPKAMAWALTIRTVAIDALIQRAVSLGVDAVVNLGAGLDTRPYRMALPPALRWIEIDFPRIIAHKTAKLAGEHPVCRLEYVSADLSDLSLRRSLLQRLGSETRRALVLTEGLIAYLTAADAGELSRDLFAVPSFQFWIQDYYQGVTRRWAPRRMRQRLKRAPFKFDEADPLSYFQQDGWTVLENRLAANEAARLQRPFPFVFPWSVVMLLIPESFRQRWRNVSGYVMFQKPELSNPL
;
A
#
# COMPACT_ATOMS: atom_id res chain seq x y z
N MET A 1 26.68 19.31 6.80
CA MET A 1 26.22 18.45 5.70
C MET A 1 24.92 17.80 6.15
N THR A 2 23.78 18.26 5.67
CA THR A 2 22.48 17.62 5.93
C THR A 2 22.51 16.21 5.30
N ASN A 3 22.28 15.18 6.11
CA ASN A 3 22.25 13.80 5.65
C ASN A 3 20.98 13.59 4.79
N ASP A 4 21.03 14.05 3.54
CA ASP A 4 19.93 14.10 2.57
C ASP A 4 19.44 12.71 2.12
N SER A 5 20.13 11.65 2.55
CA SER A 5 19.72 10.24 2.37
C SER A 5 18.91 9.68 3.55
N ALA A 6 18.67 10.47 4.61
CA ALA A 6 17.93 10.01 5.78
C ALA A 6 16.42 10.16 5.59
N ILE A 7 15.67 9.17 6.06
CA ILE A 7 14.23 9.31 6.29
C ILE A 7 14.05 10.20 7.51
N THR A 8 13.58 11.41 7.30
CA THR A 8 13.37 12.41 8.35
C THR A 8 11.91 12.49 8.80
N HIS A 9 11.01 12.03 7.95
CA HIS A 9 9.58 11.97 8.19
C HIS A 9 8.97 10.77 7.47
N ILE A 10 7.80 10.30 7.92
CA ILE A 10 7.07 9.19 7.28
C ILE A 10 6.82 9.45 5.79
N ALA A 11 6.53 10.68 5.40
CA ALA A 11 6.33 11.05 4.00
C ALA A 11 7.58 10.85 3.10
N ASP A 12 8.78 10.75 3.66
CA ASP A 12 9.99 10.41 2.87
C ASP A 12 9.95 8.95 2.38
N THR A 13 9.15 8.09 3.02
CA THR A 13 8.96 6.70 2.58
C THR A 13 8.23 6.63 1.25
N ALA A 14 7.41 7.61 0.90
CA ALA A 14 6.75 7.69 -0.41
C ALA A 14 7.77 7.84 -1.55
N LEU A 15 8.82 8.64 -1.36
CA LEU A 15 9.92 8.77 -2.32
C LEU A 15 10.68 7.45 -2.49
N TRP A 16 10.95 6.76 -1.39
CA TRP A 16 11.61 5.47 -1.39
C TRP A 16 10.81 4.43 -2.19
N VAL A 17 9.50 4.32 -1.92
CA VAL A 17 8.60 3.39 -2.63
C VAL A 17 8.51 3.72 -4.12
N ALA A 18 8.33 5.00 -4.47
CA ALA A 18 8.25 5.44 -5.86
C ALA A 18 9.56 5.16 -6.63
N THR A 19 10.73 5.24 -5.98
CA THR A 19 12.01 4.89 -6.62
C THR A 19 12.02 3.45 -7.11
N TYR A 20 11.49 2.50 -6.34
CA TYR A 20 11.46 1.10 -6.77
C TYR A 20 10.44 0.85 -7.89
N ARG A 21 9.37 1.63 -7.99
CA ARG A 21 8.47 1.58 -9.15
C ARG A 21 9.15 2.11 -10.41
N ALA A 22 9.94 3.21 -10.29
CA ALA A 22 10.75 3.70 -11.40
C ALA A 22 11.77 2.65 -11.87
N ILE A 23 12.51 2.05 -10.93
CA ILE A 23 13.50 0.98 -11.24
C ILE A 23 12.84 -0.23 -11.92
N GLU A 24 11.66 -0.66 -11.47
CA GLU A 24 10.94 -1.77 -12.14
C GLU A 24 10.56 -1.38 -13.57
N SER A 25 10.12 -0.14 -13.79
CA SER A 25 9.66 0.35 -15.08
C SER A 25 10.78 0.40 -16.15
N GLU A 26 12.04 0.50 -15.73
CA GLU A 26 13.21 0.50 -16.60
C GLU A 26 13.64 -0.91 -17.03
N ARG A 27 13.07 -1.95 -16.45
CA ARG A 27 13.45 -3.33 -16.75
C ARG A 27 12.87 -3.77 -18.11
N PRO A 28 13.62 -4.55 -18.90
CA PRO A 28 13.09 -5.12 -20.16
C PRO A 28 11.96 -6.15 -19.92
N ASP A 29 11.91 -6.73 -18.71
CA ASP A 29 10.89 -7.69 -18.25
C ASP A 29 9.99 -7.08 -17.17
N ALA A 30 9.77 -5.74 -17.21
CA ALA A 30 8.95 -5.01 -16.25
C ALA A 30 7.53 -5.60 -16.14
N LEU A 31 7.03 -5.76 -14.91
CA LEU A 31 5.69 -6.25 -14.64
C LEU A 31 4.62 -5.14 -14.75
N PHE A 32 5.04 -3.90 -14.69
CA PHE A 32 4.24 -2.70 -14.94
C PHE A 32 5.15 -1.55 -15.39
N HIS A 33 4.55 -0.56 -16.02
CA HIS A 33 5.24 0.68 -16.36
C HIS A 33 4.63 1.85 -15.60
N ASP A 34 5.48 2.61 -14.90
CA ASP A 34 5.14 3.82 -14.16
C ASP A 34 6.10 4.94 -14.58
N SER A 35 5.83 5.53 -15.74
CA SER A 35 6.65 6.60 -16.31
C SER A 35 6.73 7.84 -15.45
N LEU A 36 5.75 8.06 -14.57
CA LEU A 36 5.68 9.23 -13.69
C LEU A 36 6.43 9.02 -12.37
N ALA A 37 6.73 7.77 -12.01
CA ALA A 37 7.45 7.51 -10.76
C ALA A 37 8.81 8.22 -10.73
N ASP A 38 9.57 8.18 -11.82
CA ASP A 38 10.88 8.82 -11.89
C ASP A 38 10.80 10.36 -11.78
N LEU A 39 9.82 10.97 -12.42
CA LEU A 39 9.54 12.40 -12.32
C LEU A 39 9.24 12.83 -10.87
N LEU A 40 8.50 12.01 -10.14
CA LEU A 40 8.11 12.27 -8.75
C LEU A 40 9.27 12.12 -7.77
N VAL A 41 10.17 11.16 -8.02
CA VAL A 41 11.23 10.76 -7.09
C VAL A 41 12.34 11.79 -6.97
N GLY A 42 12.85 12.28 -8.11
CA GLY A 42 14.01 13.17 -8.15
C GLY A 42 15.26 12.58 -7.47
N ASP A 43 16.30 13.39 -7.32
CA ASP A 43 17.58 12.96 -6.71
C ASP A 43 17.46 12.53 -5.24
N ARG A 44 16.56 13.20 -4.48
CA ARG A 44 16.38 12.87 -3.06
C ARG A 44 15.88 11.44 -2.87
N GLY A 45 14.87 11.02 -3.62
CA GLY A 45 14.34 9.67 -3.50
C GLY A 45 15.34 8.61 -3.91
N ARG A 46 16.11 8.85 -4.97
CA ARG A 46 17.21 7.95 -5.39
C ARG A 46 18.28 7.82 -4.30
N ARG A 47 18.68 8.94 -3.64
CA ARG A 47 19.61 8.87 -2.50
C ARG A 47 19.04 8.12 -1.31
N ILE A 48 17.76 8.29 -0.99
CA ILE A 48 17.10 7.52 0.07
C ILE A 48 17.11 6.03 -0.27
N ALA A 49 16.68 5.65 -1.47
CA ALA A 49 16.61 4.25 -1.89
C ALA A 49 18.00 3.57 -1.92
N SER A 50 19.04 4.25 -2.40
CA SER A 50 20.41 3.73 -2.42
C SER A 50 20.99 3.52 -1.02
N ALA A 51 20.53 4.28 -0.03
CA ALA A 51 20.94 4.16 1.36
C ALA A 51 20.17 3.09 2.14
N MET A 52 19.08 2.54 1.57
CA MET A 52 18.29 1.51 2.22
C MET A 52 18.98 0.14 2.16
N PRO A 53 18.92 -0.65 3.24
CA PRO A 53 19.47 -2.00 3.22
C PRO A 53 18.61 -2.95 2.38
N TYR A 54 19.22 -3.99 1.86
CA TYR A 54 18.55 -5.05 1.09
C TYR A 54 17.77 -4.56 -0.16
N PRO A 55 18.41 -3.76 -1.04
CA PRO A 55 17.69 -3.09 -2.14
C PRO A 55 16.97 -4.08 -3.07
N LYS A 56 17.57 -5.24 -3.37
CA LYS A 56 16.95 -6.27 -4.21
C LYS A 56 15.67 -6.86 -3.59
N ALA A 57 15.70 -7.15 -2.29
CA ALA A 57 14.53 -7.67 -1.57
C ALA A 57 13.43 -6.60 -1.45
N MET A 58 13.79 -5.34 -1.26
CA MET A 58 12.83 -4.23 -1.24
C MET A 58 12.22 -3.99 -2.61
N ALA A 59 13.03 -3.96 -3.68
CA ALA A 59 12.51 -3.87 -5.04
C ALA A 59 11.51 -4.99 -5.33
N TRP A 60 11.89 -6.24 -5.01
CA TRP A 60 11.00 -7.39 -5.16
C TRP A 60 9.67 -7.21 -4.40
N ALA A 61 9.73 -6.88 -3.11
CA ALA A 61 8.55 -6.76 -2.27
C ALA A 61 7.59 -5.68 -2.77
N LEU A 62 8.14 -4.51 -3.16
CA LEU A 62 7.34 -3.37 -3.64
C LEU A 62 6.79 -3.60 -5.04
N THR A 63 7.52 -4.31 -5.92
CA THR A 63 7.03 -4.71 -7.24
C THR A 63 5.85 -5.68 -7.11
N ILE A 64 5.99 -6.75 -6.31
CA ILE A 64 4.91 -7.72 -6.09
C ILE A 64 3.69 -7.05 -5.46
N ARG A 65 3.89 -6.16 -4.48
CA ARG A 65 2.82 -5.37 -3.86
C ARG A 65 2.06 -4.54 -4.90
N THR A 66 2.77 -3.81 -5.73
CA THR A 66 2.16 -2.95 -6.76
C THR A 66 1.27 -3.76 -7.68
N VAL A 67 1.78 -4.86 -8.26
CA VAL A 67 1.03 -5.72 -9.18
C VAL A 67 -0.19 -6.36 -8.52
N ALA A 68 -0.02 -6.87 -7.29
CA ALA A 68 -1.12 -7.52 -6.58
C ALA A 68 -2.24 -6.54 -6.22
N ILE A 69 -1.89 -5.34 -5.74
CA ILE A 69 -2.87 -4.29 -5.41
C ILE A 69 -3.54 -3.76 -6.69
N ASP A 70 -2.81 -3.56 -7.78
CA ASP A 70 -3.39 -3.18 -9.07
C ASP A 70 -4.47 -4.18 -9.51
N ALA A 71 -4.20 -5.48 -9.38
CA ALA A 71 -5.17 -6.51 -9.72
C ALA A 71 -6.41 -6.50 -8.78
N LEU A 72 -6.22 -6.26 -7.48
CA LEU A 72 -7.33 -6.11 -6.53
C LEU A 72 -8.19 -4.86 -6.85
N ILE A 73 -7.55 -3.74 -7.22
CA ILE A 73 -8.27 -2.52 -7.65
C ILE A 73 -9.08 -2.80 -8.91
N GLN A 74 -8.51 -3.47 -9.92
CA GLN A 74 -9.24 -3.86 -11.13
C GLN A 74 -10.43 -4.78 -10.79
N ARG A 75 -10.26 -5.69 -9.82
CA ARG A 75 -11.34 -6.54 -9.30
C ARG A 75 -12.45 -5.67 -8.67
N ALA A 76 -12.12 -4.68 -7.83
CA ALA A 76 -13.09 -3.78 -7.23
C ALA A 76 -13.85 -2.96 -8.30
N VAL A 77 -13.13 -2.46 -9.31
CA VAL A 77 -13.74 -1.75 -10.47
C VAL A 77 -14.73 -2.66 -11.19
N SER A 78 -14.38 -3.94 -11.43
CA SER A 78 -15.29 -4.91 -12.06
C SER A 78 -16.52 -5.23 -11.20
N LEU A 79 -16.45 -5.02 -9.89
CA LEU A 79 -17.57 -5.13 -8.95
C LEU A 79 -18.41 -3.85 -8.85
N GLY A 80 -18.14 -2.85 -9.70
CA GLY A 80 -18.97 -1.66 -9.86
C GLY A 80 -18.73 -0.57 -8.82
N VAL A 81 -17.51 -0.42 -8.29
CA VAL A 81 -17.17 0.76 -7.47
C VAL A 81 -17.21 2.02 -8.33
N ASP A 82 -17.76 3.09 -7.80
CA ASP A 82 -17.82 4.41 -8.43
C ASP A 82 -16.77 5.38 -7.87
N ALA A 83 -16.10 4.99 -6.78
CA ALA A 83 -15.01 5.78 -6.20
C ALA A 83 -13.90 4.90 -5.57
N VAL A 84 -12.67 5.40 -5.61
CA VAL A 84 -11.53 4.92 -4.84
C VAL A 84 -11.09 6.02 -3.88
N VAL A 85 -11.06 5.72 -2.58
CA VAL A 85 -10.58 6.62 -1.53
C VAL A 85 -9.22 6.10 -1.06
N ASN A 86 -8.14 6.74 -1.52
CA ASN A 86 -6.76 6.33 -1.25
C ASN A 86 -6.21 7.12 -0.06
N LEU A 87 -6.14 6.48 1.12
CA LEU A 87 -5.65 7.06 2.38
C LEU A 87 -4.14 6.87 2.51
N GLY A 88 -3.41 7.97 2.71
CA GLY A 88 -1.96 7.94 2.69
C GLY A 88 -1.42 7.67 1.30
N ALA A 89 -1.99 8.33 0.29
CA ALA A 89 -1.75 8.05 -1.13
C ALA A 89 -0.29 8.20 -1.57
N GLY A 90 0.52 8.96 -0.84
CA GLY A 90 1.93 9.14 -1.16
C GLY A 90 2.13 9.66 -2.60
N LEU A 91 2.99 8.97 -3.31
CA LEU A 91 3.30 9.26 -4.71
C LEU A 91 2.68 8.20 -5.66
N ASP A 92 1.47 7.73 -5.36
CA ASP A 92 0.73 6.80 -6.22
C ASP A 92 0.43 7.44 -7.58
N THR A 93 0.60 6.70 -8.65
CA THR A 93 0.40 7.14 -10.05
C THR A 93 -0.67 6.32 -10.77
N ARG A 94 -1.40 5.44 -10.05
CA ARG A 94 -2.45 4.61 -10.65
C ARG A 94 -3.50 5.38 -11.44
N PRO A 95 -3.95 6.57 -10.99
CA PRO A 95 -4.87 7.41 -11.77
C PRO A 95 -4.38 7.80 -13.16
N TYR A 96 -3.07 7.70 -13.40
CA TYR A 96 -2.45 8.07 -14.68
C TYR A 96 -2.07 6.86 -15.52
N ARG A 97 -1.75 5.70 -14.89
CA ARG A 97 -1.16 4.55 -15.59
C ARG A 97 -2.08 3.33 -15.73
N MET A 98 -3.09 3.20 -14.88
CA MET A 98 -4.02 2.06 -14.94
C MET A 98 -5.16 2.31 -15.92
N ALA A 99 -5.66 1.25 -16.56
CA ALA A 99 -6.90 1.30 -17.33
C ALA A 99 -8.10 1.42 -16.37
N LEU A 100 -8.51 2.65 -16.08
CA LEU A 100 -9.63 2.96 -15.19
C LEU A 100 -10.78 3.61 -15.97
N PRO A 101 -12.05 3.41 -15.55
CA PRO A 101 -13.17 4.10 -16.15
C PRO A 101 -13.01 5.63 -16.02
N PRO A 102 -13.23 6.43 -17.08
CA PRO A 102 -13.09 7.89 -17.00
C PRO A 102 -14.04 8.54 -15.97
N ALA A 103 -15.17 7.90 -15.66
CA ALA A 103 -16.13 8.38 -14.68
C ALA A 103 -15.76 8.02 -13.24
N LEU A 104 -14.80 7.11 -13.01
CA LEU A 104 -14.36 6.70 -11.68
C LEU A 104 -13.78 7.90 -10.93
N ARG A 105 -14.27 8.17 -9.73
CA ARG A 105 -13.67 9.15 -8.84
C ARG A 105 -12.48 8.51 -8.12
N TRP A 106 -11.32 9.16 -8.14
CA TRP A 106 -10.14 8.74 -7.41
C TRP A 106 -9.73 9.85 -6.47
N ILE A 107 -9.93 9.66 -5.17
CA ILE A 107 -9.67 10.67 -4.15
C ILE A 107 -8.40 10.28 -3.40
N GLU A 108 -7.37 11.09 -3.51
CA GLU A 108 -6.10 10.92 -2.80
C GLU A 108 -6.03 11.81 -1.59
N ILE A 109 -5.78 11.21 -0.43
CA ILE A 109 -5.69 11.89 0.85
C ILE A 109 -4.29 11.67 1.42
N ASP A 110 -3.56 12.75 1.68
CA ASP A 110 -2.23 12.70 2.30
C ASP A 110 -1.89 14.05 2.96
N PHE A 111 -0.75 14.11 3.62
CA PHE A 111 -0.23 15.35 4.19
C PHE A 111 -0.10 16.47 3.14
N PRO A 112 -0.35 17.74 3.51
CA PRO A 112 -0.29 18.88 2.58
C PRO A 112 0.99 18.94 1.76
N ARG A 113 2.13 18.61 2.37
CA ARG A 113 3.43 18.63 1.68
C ARG A 113 3.58 17.55 0.59
N ILE A 114 2.94 16.38 0.76
CA ILE A 114 2.95 15.32 -0.24
C ILE A 114 2.07 15.70 -1.40
N ILE A 115 0.85 16.16 -1.12
CA ILE A 115 -0.08 16.63 -2.14
C ILE A 115 0.55 17.77 -2.94
N ALA A 116 1.12 18.78 -2.28
CA ALA A 116 1.78 19.91 -2.94
C ALA A 116 2.98 19.46 -3.83
N HIS A 117 3.82 18.55 -3.33
CA HIS A 117 4.92 17.98 -4.12
C HIS A 117 4.41 17.26 -5.36
N LYS A 118 3.41 16.38 -5.19
CA LYS A 118 2.85 15.58 -6.27
C LYS A 118 2.18 16.44 -7.32
N THR A 119 1.30 17.35 -6.93
CA THR A 119 0.59 18.25 -7.85
C THR A 119 1.52 19.16 -8.62
N ALA A 120 2.57 19.70 -7.97
CA ALA A 120 3.57 20.51 -8.64
C ALA A 120 4.37 19.71 -9.70
N LYS A 121 4.72 18.46 -9.39
CA LYS A 121 5.47 17.59 -10.31
C LYS A 121 4.63 17.09 -11.48
N LEU A 122 3.34 16.88 -11.26
CA LEU A 122 2.41 16.34 -12.25
C LEU A 122 1.51 17.40 -12.90
N ALA A 123 1.85 18.69 -12.81
CA ALA A 123 1.02 19.79 -13.32
C ALA A 123 0.71 19.72 -14.82
N GLY A 124 1.57 19.04 -15.61
CA GLY A 124 1.37 18.83 -17.06
C GLY A 124 0.77 17.47 -17.43
N GLU A 125 0.51 16.62 -16.45
CA GLU A 125 0.05 15.25 -16.67
C GLU A 125 -1.47 15.14 -16.51
N HIS A 126 -2.09 14.24 -17.28
CA HIS A 126 -3.54 14.08 -17.29
C HIS A 126 -3.93 12.70 -16.76
N PRO A 127 -4.70 12.62 -15.66
CA PRO A 127 -5.22 11.36 -15.16
C PRO A 127 -6.27 10.78 -16.12
N VAL A 128 -6.39 9.45 -16.16
CA VAL A 128 -7.38 8.75 -16.99
C VAL A 128 -8.78 8.73 -16.37
N CYS A 129 -8.90 9.12 -15.10
CA CYS A 129 -10.14 9.15 -14.33
C CYS A 129 -10.29 10.50 -13.60
N ARG A 130 -11.38 10.68 -12.83
CA ARG A 130 -11.64 11.93 -12.08
C ARG A 130 -10.80 11.95 -10.80
N LEU A 131 -9.60 12.51 -10.88
CA LEU A 131 -8.67 12.61 -9.76
C LEU A 131 -8.94 13.85 -8.90
N GLU A 132 -9.03 13.65 -7.60
CA GLU A 132 -9.20 14.67 -6.57
C GLU A 132 -8.11 14.55 -5.51
N TYR A 133 -7.58 15.68 -5.04
CA TYR A 133 -6.57 15.72 -3.97
C TYR A 133 -7.16 16.36 -2.72
N VAL A 134 -6.96 15.72 -1.58
CA VAL A 134 -7.37 16.22 -0.27
C VAL A 134 -6.17 16.26 0.66
N SER A 135 -5.80 17.44 1.11
CA SER A 135 -4.75 17.63 2.10
C SER A 135 -5.31 17.44 3.50
N ALA A 136 -4.90 16.37 4.19
CA ALA A 136 -5.34 16.09 5.55
C ALA A 136 -4.29 15.32 6.35
N ASP A 137 -4.23 15.57 7.65
CA ASP A 137 -3.56 14.70 8.62
C ASP A 137 -4.57 13.70 9.16
N LEU A 138 -4.46 12.44 8.73
CA LEU A 138 -5.39 11.37 9.15
C LEU A 138 -5.23 10.96 10.62
N SER A 139 -4.24 11.49 11.34
CA SER A 139 -4.09 11.30 12.79
C SER A 139 -5.05 12.20 13.59
N ASP A 140 -5.56 13.28 13.01
CA ASP A 140 -6.67 14.05 13.57
C ASP A 140 -7.98 13.28 13.39
N LEU A 141 -8.45 12.68 14.48
CA LEU A 141 -9.63 11.82 14.49
C LEU A 141 -10.91 12.55 14.07
N SER A 142 -11.08 13.79 14.51
CA SER A 142 -12.27 14.60 14.20
C SER A 142 -12.31 14.93 12.71
N LEU A 143 -11.18 15.41 12.18
CA LEU A 143 -11.03 15.71 10.76
C LEU A 143 -11.22 14.43 9.91
N ARG A 144 -10.57 13.32 10.30
CA ARG A 144 -10.68 12.05 9.60
C ARG A 144 -12.12 11.58 9.49
N ARG A 145 -12.85 11.52 10.62
CA ARG A 145 -14.25 11.07 10.65
C ARG A 145 -15.15 11.94 9.82
N SER A 146 -15.07 13.27 9.96
CA SER A 146 -15.87 14.19 9.17
C SER A 146 -15.60 14.06 7.66
N LEU A 147 -14.32 13.89 7.29
CA LEU A 147 -13.90 13.68 5.91
C LEU A 147 -14.45 12.37 5.35
N LEU A 148 -14.31 11.26 6.07
CA LEU A 148 -14.80 9.94 5.64
C LEU A 148 -16.33 9.94 5.48
N GLN A 149 -17.07 10.57 6.40
CA GLN A 149 -18.53 10.70 6.30
C GLN A 149 -18.94 11.53 5.06
N ARG A 150 -18.27 12.65 4.82
CA ARG A 150 -18.53 13.49 3.64
C ARG A 150 -18.27 12.70 2.35
N LEU A 151 -17.11 12.06 2.22
CA LEU A 151 -16.79 11.25 1.04
C LEU A 151 -17.78 10.09 0.85
N GLY A 152 -18.16 9.48 1.96
CA GLY A 152 -19.16 8.40 1.94
C GLY A 152 -20.54 8.87 1.45
N SER A 153 -20.97 10.08 1.81
CA SER A 153 -22.26 10.63 1.33
C SER A 153 -22.24 11.01 -0.16
N GLU A 154 -21.05 11.22 -0.72
CA GLU A 154 -20.85 11.59 -2.12
C GLU A 154 -20.63 10.37 -3.05
N THR A 155 -20.61 9.16 -2.52
CA THR A 155 -20.33 7.92 -3.26
C THR A 155 -21.39 6.86 -2.99
N ARG A 156 -21.65 5.99 -3.96
CA ARG A 156 -22.61 4.89 -3.80
C ARG A 156 -21.93 3.60 -3.37
N ARG A 157 -20.79 3.30 -3.97
CA ARG A 157 -20.04 2.07 -3.73
C ARG A 157 -18.55 2.34 -3.86
N ALA A 158 -17.86 2.60 -2.76
CA ALA A 158 -16.47 2.98 -2.78
C ALA A 158 -15.54 1.83 -2.33
N LEU A 159 -14.35 1.83 -2.92
CA LEU A 159 -13.18 1.12 -2.44
C LEU A 159 -12.35 2.08 -1.59
N VAL A 160 -11.96 1.67 -0.39
CA VAL A 160 -10.90 2.31 0.38
C VAL A 160 -9.57 1.59 0.13
N LEU A 161 -8.51 2.34 -0.08
CA LEU A 161 -7.14 1.83 -0.26
C LEU A 161 -6.25 2.40 0.85
N THR A 162 -5.52 1.54 1.55
CA THR A 162 -4.57 1.90 2.62
C THR A 162 -3.20 1.24 2.39
N GLU A 163 -2.66 1.36 1.17
CA GLU A 163 -1.38 0.77 0.83
C GLU A 163 -0.22 1.41 1.60
N GLY A 164 0.52 0.58 2.35
CA GLY A 164 1.67 1.04 3.13
C GLY A 164 1.33 1.98 4.28
N LEU A 165 0.07 2.07 4.69
CA LEU A 165 -0.37 2.94 5.79
C LEU A 165 -0.47 2.18 7.12
N ILE A 166 -1.14 1.04 7.14
CA ILE A 166 -1.45 0.29 8.36
C ILE A 166 -0.19 -0.07 9.14
N ALA A 167 0.89 -0.42 8.47
CA ALA A 167 2.16 -0.78 9.11
C ALA A 167 2.71 0.31 10.05
N TYR A 168 2.38 1.58 9.83
CA TYR A 168 2.83 2.71 10.64
C TYR A 168 1.90 3.07 11.81
N LEU A 169 0.70 2.51 11.85
CA LEU A 169 -0.27 2.72 12.92
C LEU A 169 0.00 1.76 14.08
N THR A 170 -0.38 2.15 15.30
CA THR A 170 -0.51 1.19 16.40
C THR A 170 -1.71 0.27 16.13
N ALA A 171 -1.80 -0.88 16.81
CA ALA A 171 -2.98 -1.73 16.69
C ALA A 171 -4.27 -0.96 17.05
N ALA A 172 -4.23 -0.15 18.11
CA ALA A 172 -5.35 0.68 18.53
C ALA A 172 -5.79 1.66 17.41
N ASP A 173 -4.84 2.42 16.84
CA ASP A 173 -5.11 3.39 15.76
C ASP A 173 -5.64 2.69 14.50
N ALA A 174 -5.09 1.52 14.16
CA ALA A 174 -5.52 0.72 13.02
C ALA A 174 -6.94 0.17 13.21
N GLY A 175 -7.28 -0.32 14.40
CA GLY A 175 -8.63 -0.76 14.74
C GLY A 175 -9.63 0.40 14.77
N GLU A 176 -9.21 1.58 15.23
CA GLU A 176 -10.07 2.77 15.19
C GLU A 176 -10.34 3.20 13.73
N LEU A 177 -9.31 3.21 12.88
CA LEU A 177 -9.48 3.45 11.45
C LEU A 177 -10.41 2.43 10.82
N SER A 178 -10.24 1.14 11.11
CA SER A 178 -11.09 0.06 10.63
C SER A 178 -12.57 0.30 10.95
N ARG A 179 -12.88 0.66 12.19
CA ARG A 179 -14.25 0.98 12.63
C ARG A 179 -14.80 2.23 11.98
N ASP A 180 -13.98 3.30 11.85
CA ASP A 180 -14.37 4.52 11.14
C ASP A 180 -14.74 4.23 9.67
N LEU A 181 -13.96 3.37 8.98
CA LEU A 181 -14.25 2.94 7.61
C LEU A 181 -15.50 2.06 7.54
N PHE A 182 -15.65 1.13 8.47
CA PHE A 182 -16.80 0.24 8.51
C PHE A 182 -18.10 1.00 8.80
N ALA A 183 -18.05 2.09 9.56
CA ALA A 183 -19.22 2.92 9.87
C ALA A 183 -19.77 3.71 8.67
N VAL A 184 -19.01 3.86 7.57
CA VAL A 184 -19.47 4.58 6.37
C VAL A 184 -20.16 3.60 5.41
N PRO A 185 -21.49 3.69 5.19
CA PRO A 185 -22.24 2.66 4.46
C PRO A 185 -21.75 2.40 3.02
N SER A 186 -21.32 3.43 2.30
CA SER A 186 -20.88 3.33 0.91
C SER A 186 -19.46 2.73 0.74
N PHE A 187 -18.66 2.66 1.80
CA PHE A 187 -17.34 2.02 1.77
C PHE A 187 -17.51 0.50 1.81
N GLN A 188 -17.72 -0.09 0.63
CA GLN A 188 -18.06 -1.50 0.51
C GLN A 188 -16.82 -2.41 0.49
N PHE A 189 -15.69 -1.88 0.02
CA PHE A 189 -14.44 -2.63 -0.10
C PHE A 189 -13.29 -1.89 0.56
N TRP A 190 -12.35 -2.66 1.11
CA TRP A 190 -11.12 -2.12 1.67
C TRP A 190 -9.92 -2.97 1.26
N ILE A 191 -8.95 -2.39 0.58
CA ILE A 191 -7.70 -3.04 0.19
C ILE A 191 -6.57 -2.52 1.07
N GLN A 192 -5.75 -3.46 1.57
CA GLN A 192 -4.52 -3.15 2.29
C GLN A 192 -3.45 -4.21 2.08
N ASP A 193 -2.19 -3.84 2.31
CA ASP A 193 -1.09 -4.77 2.51
C ASP A 193 -0.95 -5.11 4.00
N TYR A 194 -0.54 -6.33 4.28
CA TYR A 194 -0.33 -6.77 5.65
C TYR A 194 0.94 -7.61 5.80
N TYR A 195 1.47 -7.59 7.01
CA TYR A 195 2.60 -8.39 7.44
C TYR A 195 2.24 -9.03 8.77
N GLN A 196 2.31 -10.37 8.87
CA GLN A 196 2.07 -11.07 10.14
C GLN A 196 3.26 -10.86 11.08
N GLY A 197 3.03 -10.36 12.30
CA GLY A 197 3.86 -10.31 13.52
C GLY A 197 5.40 -10.40 13.48
N VAL A 198 5.94 -10.68 12.30
CA VAL A 198 7.35 -10.97 12.05
C VAL A 198 8.18 -9.72 11.82
N THR A 199 7.54 -8.63 11.33
CA THR A 199 8.26 -7.49 10.80
C THR A 199 9.01 -6.70 11.87
N ARG A 200 8.45 -6.53 13.06
CA ARG A 200 9.09 -5.78 14.13
C ARG A 200 10.16 -6.58 14.85
N ARG A 201 9.93 -7.88 15.10
CA ARG A 201 10.89 -8.75 15.80
C ARG A 201 12.04 -9.19 14.90
N TRP A 202 11.77 -9.37 13.60
CA TRP A 202 12.72 -9.94 12.63
C TRP A 202 13.28 -8.92 11.65
N ALA A 203 12.78 -7.69 11.64
CA ALA A 203 13.37 -6.64 10.82
C ALA A 203 14.85 -6.46 11.18
N PRO A 204 15.77 -6.60 10.21
CA PRO A 204 17.19 -6.49 10.49
C PRO A 204 17.53 -5.17 11.17
N ARG A 205 18.48 -5.19 12.10
CA ARG A 205 18.89 -4.00 12.87
C ARG A 205 19.14 -2.77 11.97
N ARG A 206 19.76 -2.99 10.79
CA ARG A 206 20.04 -1.93 9.81
C ARG A 206 18.74 -1.29 9.28
N MET A 207 17.71 -2.08 8.99
CA MET A 207 16.42 -1.58 8.54
C MET A 207 15.74 -0.76 9.64
N ARG A 208 15.70 -1.28 10.88
CA ARG A 208 15.13 -0.55 12.03
C ARG A 208 15.82 0.79 12.29
N GLN A 209 17.15 0.85 12.10
CA GLN A 209 17.91 2.10 12.24
C GLN A 209 17.53 3.13 11.16
N ARG A 210 17.35 2.69 9.92
CA ARG A 210 16.92 3.57 8.81
C ARG A 210 15.50 4.10 8.98
N LEU A 211 14.61 3.25 9.49
CA LEU A 211 13.19 3.59 9.74
C LEU A 211 12.95 4.15 11.15
N LYS A 212 13.98 4.60 11.88
CA LYS A 212 13.83 5.09 13.26
C LYS A 212 12.79 6.22 13.40
N ARG A 213 12.64 7.08 12.39
CA ARG A 213 11.65 8.17 12.36
C ARG A 213 10.33 7.84 11.68
N ALA A 214 10.24 6.66 11.07
CA ALA A 214 9.04 6.09 10.48
C ALA A 214 8.97 4.58 10.84
N PRO A 215 8.88 4.23 12.13
CA PRO A 215 8.92 2.83 12.55
C PRO A 215 7.60 2.14 12.21
N PHE A 216 7.68 0.87 11.81
CA PHE A 216 6.51 0.01 11.76
C PHE A 216 6.02 -0.26 13.19
N LYS A 217 4.74 -0.03 13.45
CA LYS A 217 4.13 -0.11 14.77
C LYS A 217 3.08 -1.22 14.86
N PHE A 218 2.38 -1.51 13.77
CA PHE A 218 1.37 -2.56 13.72
C PHE A 218 2.05 -3.92 13.87
N ASP A 219 1.69 -4.69 14.89
CA ASP A 219 2.36 -5.95 15.27
C ASP A 219 1.34 -7.00 15.72
N GLU A 220 0.26 -7.16 14.95
CA GLU A 220 -0.73 -8.21 15.19
C GLU A 220 -0.27 -9.53 14.57
N ALA A 221 -0.47 -10.62 15.33
CA ALA A 221 -0.08 -11.96 14.90
C ALA A 221 -0.95 -12.46 13.73
N ASP A 222 -2.21 -12.09 13.73
CA ASP A 222 -3.19 -12.37 12.67
C ASP A 222 -3.90 -11.08 12.25
N PRO A 223 -3.31 -10.31 11.33
CA PRO A 223 -3.90 -9.08 10.83
C PRO A 223 -5.29 -9.23 10.21
N LEU A 224 -5.58 -10.38 9.60
CA LEU A 224 -6.87 -10.59 8.95
C LEU A 224 -7.98 -10.75 9.99
N SER A 225 -7.79 -11.66 10.95
CA SER A 225 -8.74 -11.85 12.05
C SER A 225 -8.92 -10.59 12.89
N TYR A 226 -7.87 -9.77 13.03
CA TYR A 226 -7.93 -8.50 13.74
C TYR A 226 -9.00 -7.56 13.16
N PHE A 227 -9.02 -7.37 11.85
CA PHE A 227 -10.00 -6.50 11.19
C PHE A 227 -11.37 -7.16 11.00
N GLN A 228 -11.43 -8.49 10.92
CA GLN A 228 -12.71 -9.20 10.88
C GLN A 228 -13.55 -9.01 12.15
N GLN A 229 -12.92 -8.73 13.29
CA GLN A 229 -13.64 -8.40 14.53
C GLN A 229 -14.50 -7.13 14.42
N ASP A 230 -14.14 -6.20 13.53
CA ASP A 230 -14.92 -4.99 13.24
C ASP A 230 -16.05 -5.23 12.21
N GLY A 231 -16.25 -6.47 11.74
CA GLY A 231 -17.31 -6.86 10.80
C GLY A 231 -16.85 -7.02 9.35
N TRP A 232 -15.61 -6.73 9.02
CA TRP A 232 -15.06 -6.97 7.68
C TRP A 232 -15.00 -8.46 7.36
N THR A 233 -15.28 -8.83 6.11
CA THR A 233 -15.08 -10.19 5.60
C THR A 233 -14.02 -10.20 4.51
N VAL A 234 -13.16 -11.22 4.49
CA VAL A 234 -12.15 -11.37 3.45
C VAL A 234 -12.83 -11.80 2.16
N LEU A 235 -12.80 -10.94 1.13
CA LEU A 235 -13.27 -11.29 -0.21
C LEU A 235 -12.17 -11.97 -1.02
N GLU A 236 -10.95 -11.43 -0.96
CA GLU A 236 -9.80 -11.98 -1.67
C GLU A 236 -8.51 -11.73 -0.88
N ASN A 237 -7.65 -12.74 -0.78
CA ASN A 237 -6.35 -12.63 -0.14
C ASN A 237 -5.26 -13.18 -1.06
N ARG A 238 -4.29 -12.34 -1.40
CA ARG A 238 -3.15 -12.64 -2.26
C ARG A 238 -1.87 -12.68 -1.44
N LEU A 239 -1.36 -13.88 -1.17
CA LEU A 239 -0.08 -14.04 -0.48
C LEU A 239 1.07 -13.58 -1.39
N ALA A 240 1.99 -12.79 -0.86
CA ALA A 240 3.12 -12.24 -1.63
C ALA A 240 3.97 -13.36 -2.29
N ALA A 241 4.18 -14.47 -1.60
CA ALA A 241 4.91 -15.62 -2.15
C ALA A 241 4.18 -16.28 -3.32
N ASN A 242 2.84 -16.39 -3.27
CA ASN A 242 2.05 -16.97 -4.35
C ASN A 242 2.00 -16.03 -5.57
N GLU A 243 1.84 -14.73 -5.34
CA GLU A 243 1.90 -13.73 -6.41
C GLU A 243 3.27 -13.73 -7.09
N ALA A 244 4.35 -13.79 -6.31
CA ALA A 244 5.71 -13.87 -6.85
C ALA A 244 5.91 -15.12 -7.73
N ALA A 245 5.39 -16.27 -7.30
CA ALA A 245 5.43 -17.50 -8.09
C ALA A 245 4.61 -17.37 -9.39
N ARG A 246 3.39 -16.85 -9.31
CA ARG A 246 2.51 -16.58 -10.46
C ARG A 246 3.16 -15.65 -11.48
N LEU A 247 3.87 -14.62 -11.01
CA LEU A 247 4.54 -13.62 -11.83
C LEU A 247 5.94 -14.05 -12.27
N GLN A 248 6.38 -15.26 -11.93
CA GLN A 248 7.73 -15.77 -12.22
C GLN A 248 8.85 -14.84 -11.69
N ARG A 249 8.60 -14.22 -10.54
CA ARG A 249 9.53 -13.32 -9.83
C ARG A 249 9.95 -13.94 -8.49
N PRO A 250 10.85 -14.93 -8.46
CA PRO A 250 11.29 -15.56 -7.21
C PRO A 250 11.97 -14.54 -6.30
N PHE A 251 11.87 -14.77 -4.99
CA PHE A 251 12.57 -13.93 -4.02
C PHE A 251 14.08 -13.94 -4.27
N PRO A 252 14.76 -12.79 -4.28
CA PRO A 252 16.18 -12.67 -4.62
C PRO A 252 17.09 -13.12 -3.47
N PHE A 253 17.07 -14.42 -3.14
CA PHE A 253 18.00 -14.98 -2.16
C PHE A 253 19.44 -14.88 -2.65
N VAL A 254 20.31 -14.38 -1.77
CA VAL A 254 21.75 -14.33 -2.02
C VAL A 254 22.39 -15.61 -1.49
N PHE A 255 23.39 -16.19 -2.21
CA PHE A 255 24.19 -17.31 -1.70
C PHE A 255 24.81 -16.95 -0.33
N PRO A 256 24.83 -17.85 0.69
CA PRO A 256 24.37 -19.26 0.65
C PRO A 256 22.86 -19.47 0.95
N TRP A 257 22.10 -18.43 1.24
CA TRP A 257 20.69 -18.54 1.67
C TRP A 257 19.78 -19.19 0.62
N SER A 258 20.12 -19.04 -0.67
CA SER A 258 19.39 -19.75 -1.74
C SER A 258 19.48 -21.28 -1.60
N VAL A 259 20.64 -21.79 -1.20
CA VAL A 259 20.82 -23.23 -0.94
C VAL A 259 20.18 -23.65 0.37
N VAL A 260 20.35 -22.85 1.43
CA VAL A 260 19.73 -23.13 2.74
C VAL A 260 18.21 -23.25 2.62
N MET A 261 17.57 -22.37 1.83
CA MET A 261 16.10 -22.42 1.62
C MET A 261 15.62 -23.70 0.95
N LEU A 262 16.46 -24.40 0.17
CA LEU A 262 16.11 -25.71 -0.41
C LEU A 262 16.11 -26.82 0.64
N LEU A 263 16.91 -26.69 1.70
CA LEU A 263 17.07 -27.66 2.77
C LEU A 263 16.07 -27.46 3.94
N ILE A 264 15.36 -26.34 3.97
CA ILE A 264 14.40 -26.03 5.03
C ILE A 264 13.13 -26.89 4.87
N PRO A 265 12.60 -27.48 5.96
CA PRO A 265 11.35 -28.26 5.93
C PRO A 265 10.18 -27.46 5.35
N GLU A 266 9.27 -28.16 4.65
CA GLU A 266 8.11 -27.54 4.00
C GLU A 266 7.23 -26.75 4.97
N SER A 267 7.03 -27.26 6.20
CA SER A 267 6.27 -26.56 7.25
C SER A 267 6.82 -25.17 7.58
N PHE A 268 8.16 -25.03 7.55
CA PHE A 268 8.80 -23.74 7.77
C PHE A 268 8.69 -22.84 6.54
N ARG A 269 8.82 -23.39 5.33
CA ARG A 269 8.60 -22.68 4.06
C ARG A 269 7.17 -22.16 3.96
N GLN A 270 6.18 -22.94 4.39
CA GLN A 270 4.77 -22.51 4.44
C GLN A 270 4.56 -21.32 5.39
N ARG A 271 5.21 -21.32 6.57
CA ARG A 271 5.16 -20.18 7.47
C ARG A 271 5.70 -18.91 6.81
N TRP A 272 6.79 -19.02 6.06
CA TRP A 272 7.35 -17.89 5.31
C TRP A 272 6.45 -17.41 4.18
N ARG A 273 5.74 -18.30 3.51
CA ARG A 273 4.77 -17.94 2.46
C ARG A 273 3.61 -17.11 3.01
N ASN A 274 3.21 -17.33 4.24
CA ASN A 274 2.05 -16.68 4.86
C ASN A 274 2.40 -15.36 5.58
N VAL A 275 3.68 -14.96 5.61
CA VAL A 275 4.16 -13.79 6.37
C VAL A 275 3.58 -12.47 5.88
N SER A 276 3.29 -12.34 4.60
CA SER A 276 2.77 -11.10 4.01
C SER A 276 1.82 -11.36 2.86
N GLY A 277 0.90 -10.44 2.68
CA GLY A 277 -0.08 -10.50 1.60
C GLY A 277 -0.79 -9.18 1.39
N TYR A 278 -1.74 -9.26 0.47
CA TYR A 278 -2.57 -8.15 0.03
C TYR A 278 -4.01 -8.63 0.10
N VAL A 279 -4.82 -7.95 0.87
CA VAL A 279 -6.18 -8.38 1.15
C VAL A 279 -7.17 -7.34 0.65
N MET A 280 -8.24 -7.83 0.07
CA MET A 280 -9.46 -7.08 -0.19
C MET A 280 -10.54 -7.58 0.75
N PHE A 281 -10.91 -6.73 1.68
CA PHE A 281 -12.07 -6.93 2.54
C PHE A 281 -13.33 -6.38 1.85
N GLN A 282 -14.47 -6.93 2.26
CA GLN A 282 -15.79 -6.41 1.91
C GLN A 282 -16.67 -6.31 3.14
N LYS A 283 -17.66 -5.46 3.09
CA LYS A 283 -18.78 -5.53 4.02
C LYS A 283 -19.67 -6.73 3.70
N PRO A 284 -20.25 -7.37 4.71
CA PRO A 284 -21.30 -8.35 4.47
C PRO A 284 -22.41 -7.71 3.64
N GLU A 285 -22.92 -8.42 2.62
CA GLU A 285 -24.12 -7.99 1.95
C GLU A 285 -25.24 -7.93 3.00
N LEU A 286 -25.87 -6.76 3.12
CA LEU A 286 -27.09 -6.66 3.91
C LEU A 286 -28.06 -7.67 3.30
N SER A 287 -28.29 -8.80 4.00
CA SER A 287 -29.40 -9.67 3.66
C SER A 287 -30.65 -8.80 3.64
N ASN A 288 -31.18 -8.55 2.45
CA ASN A 288 -32.47 -7.91 2.33
C ASN A 288 -33.44 -8.76 3.16
N PRO A 289 -34.08 -8.23 4.21
CA PRO A 289 -35.16 -8.95 4.86
C PRO A 289 -36.25 -9.14 3.80
N LEU A 290 -36.55 -10.40 3.51
CA LEU A 290 -37.67 -10.83 2.67
C LEU A 290 -38.99 -10.24 3.19
#